data_e0aedd172616b6e284197fb9b2c91ce4
#
_entry.id   e0aedd172616b6e284197fb9b2c91ce4
#
_cell.length_a   1.000
_cell.length_b   1.000
_cell.length_c   1.000
_cell.angle_alpha   90.00
_cell.angle_beta   90.00
_cell.angle_gamma   90.00
#
_symmetry.space_group_name_H-M   'P 1'
#
loop_
_entity.id
_entity.type
_entity.pdbx_description
1 polymer ?
#
loop_
_entity_poly.entity_id
_entity_poly.type
_entity_poly.pdbx_seq_one_letter_code
_entity_poly.pdbx_strand_id
1 'polypeptide(L)'
;MHGGAGAALCRGTTDARTEQAYRTGLAAALQAGYEALSGGGSSVDAVEAAVRVLEDDELFNAGRGSVFTEDAAHELDASVMRGTDLAAGAVAGVRHVRNPVSAARLVMERTGHVMLAGRGADAFAERNGLAPVPQGYFRTQRRRDELMKARAGAAAEHGITGTVGAVALDGARGLAAATSTGGMTGKQAGRVGDSPVIGAGTYAHDGTAAVSATGKGEGFLRGAAAVTVVHLMEFGGRDVASAAYEVVMERLPRLGGTGGIIALDARGVLAAPYSSRGMVHGHVTRDGTVVTRVFPDESPM
;
A
#
# COMPACT_ATOMS: atom_id res chain seq x y z
N MET A 1 -2.80 -3.95 -7.90
CA MET A 1 -2.19 -3.86 -6.57
C MET A 1 -0.68 -3.69 -6.65
N HIS A 2 -0.03 -3.21 -5.59
CA HIS A 2 1.42 -3.21 -5.43
C HIS A 2 1.83 -3.87 -4.11
N GLY A 3 3.00 -4.52 -4.13
CA GLY A 3 3.67 -5.11 -2.97
C GLY A 3 4.89 -4.31 -2.51
N GLY A 4 5.02 -3.08 -2.99
CA GLY A 4 6.07 -2.14 -2.58
C GLY A 4 7.00 -1.69 -3.69
N ALA A 5 7.52 -0.47 -3.54
CA ALA A 5 8.55 0.11 -4.39
C ALA A 5 9.83 0.36 -3.59
N GLY A 6 10.99 0.23 -4.24
CA GLY A 6 12.29 0.40 -3.57
C GLY A 6 13.44 -0.19 -4.38
N ALA A 7 14.29 -1.00 -3.73
CA ALA A 7 15.33 -1.75 -4.42
C ALA A 7 14.69 -2.77 -5.38
N ALA A 8 15.23 -2.83 -6.59
CA ALA A 8 14.76 -3.78 -7.58
C ALA A 8 15.13 -5.21 -7.20
N LEU A 9 14.21 -6.14 -7.42
CA LEU A 9 14.60 -7.51 -7.71
C LEU A 9 15.28 -7.50 -9.08
N CYS A 10 16.45 -8.11 -9.19
CA CYS A 10 17.22 -8.15 -10.44
C CYS A 10 17.34 -9.59 -10.92
N ARG A 11 17.04 -9.85 -12.20
CA ARG A 11 17.11 -11.22 -12.77
C ARG A 11 18.46 -11.92 -12.57
N GLY A 12 19.55 -11.17 -12.53
CA GLY A 12 20.90 -11.73 -12.35
C GLY A 12 21.29 -12.04 -10.90
N THR A 13 20.56 -11.53 -9.91
CA THR A 13 20.93 -11.65 -8.48
C THR A 13 19.80 -12.19 -7.60
N THR A 14 18.56 -12.16 -8.07
CA THR A 14 17.41 -12.72 -7.36
C THR A 14 17.28 -14.20 -7.69
N ASP A 15 17.33 -15.05 -6.67
CA ASP A 15 17.11 -16.48 -6.86
C ASP A 15 15.66 -16.79 -7.23
N ALA A 16 15.46 -17.91 -7.92
CA ALA A 16 14.16 -18.34 -8.42
C ALA A 16 13.11 -18.56 -7.29
N ARG A 17 13.55 -18.93 -6.10
CA ARG A 17 12.66 -19.14 -4.95
C ARG A 17 12.11 -17.80 -4.46
N THR A 18 12.96 -16.80 -4.37
CA THR A 18 12.55 -15.43 -3.98
C THR A 18 11.62 -14.83 -5.02
N GLU A 19 11.92 -14.95 -6.32
CA GLU A 19 11.02 -14.51 -7.40
C GLU A 19 9.66 -15.17 -7.26
N GLN A 20 9.64 -16.51 -7.17
CA GLN A 20 8.40 -17.27 -7.10
C GLN A 20 7.58 -16.91 -5.85
N ALA A 21 8.23 -16.66 -4.71
CA ALA A 21 7.55 -16.26 -3.49
C ALA A 21 6.81 -14.92 -3.66
N TYR A 22 7.45 -13.89 -4.25
CA TYR A 22 6.77 -12.62 -4.54
C TYR A 22 5.62 -12.77 -5.53
N ARG A 23 5.79 -13.56 -6.60
CA ARG A 23 4.72 -13.84 -7.58
C ARG A 23 3.54 -14.55 -6.92
N THR A 24 3.82 -15.54 -6.07
CA THR A 24 2.79 -16.29 -5.36
C THR A 24 2.01 -15.41 -4.38
N GLY A 25 2.70 -14.58 -3.58
CA GLY A 25 2.06 -13.66 -2.64
C GLY A 25 1.17 -12.61 -3.37
N LEU A 26 1.70 -12.01 -4.44
CA LEU A 26 0.90 -11.09 -5.28
C LEU A 26 -0.30 -11.79 -5.91
N ALA A 27 -0.12 -12.99 -6.47
CA ALA A 27 -1.21 -13.73 -7.09
C ALA A 27 -2.29 -14.12 -6.08
N ALA A 28 -1.92 -14.57 -4.89
CA ALA A 28 -2.86 -14.88 -3.82
C ALA A 28 -3.68 -13.66 -3.40
N ALA A 29 -3.03 -12.50 -3.26
CA ALA A 29 -3.71 -11.26 -2.90
C ALA A 29 -4.64 -10.75 -4.02
N LEU A 30 -4.22 -10.84 -5.29
CA LEU A 30 -5.06 -10.51 -6.45
C LEU A 30 -6.27 -11.44 -6.53
N GLN A 31 -6.06 -12.73 -6.28
CA GLN A 31 -7.13 -13.73 -6.27
C GLN A 31 -8.16 -13.43 -5.18
N ALA A 32 -7.72 -13.09 -3.96
CA ALA A 32 -8.62 -12.73 -2.86
C ALA A 32 -9.48 -11.49 -3.20
N GLY A 33 -8.88 -10.47 -3.81
CA GLY A 33 -9.63 -9.29 -4.29
C GLY A 33 -10.61 -9.63 -5.41
N TYR A 34 -10.20 -10.49 -6.35
CA TYR A 34 -11.07 -10.96 -7.42
C TYR A 34 -12.26 -11.77 -6.91
N GLU A 35 -12.04 -12.68 -5.97
CA GLU A 35 -13.10 -13.47 -5.35
C GLU A 35 -14.15 -12.59 -4.64
N ALA A 36 -13.70 -11.54 -3.95
CA ALA A 36 -14.62 -10.57 -3.37
C ALA A 36 -15.49 -9.90 -4.43
N LEU A 37 -14.90 -9.42 -5.54
CA LEU A 37 -15.66 -8.77 -6.64
C LEU A 37 -16.57 -9.75 -7.38
N SER A 38 -16.08 -10.94 -7.73
CA SER A 38 -16.85 -11.95 -8.46
C SER A 38 -18.00 -12.54 -7.64
N GLY A 39 -17.85 -12.54 -6.31
CA GLY A 39 -18.90 -12.86 -5.34
C GLY A 39 -19.96 -11.76 -5.16
N GLY A 40 -19.84 -10.62 -5.87
CA GLY A 40 -20.76 -9.48 -5.77
C GLY A 40 -20.44 -8.50 -4.64
N GLY A 41 -19.25 -8.61 -4.04
CA GLY A 41 -18.75 -7.65 -3.04
C GLY A 41 -18.36 -6.31 -3.67
N SER A 42 -18.22 -5.30 -2.82
CA SER A 42 -17.82 -3.95 -3.21
C SER A 42 -16.32 -3.83 -3.51
N SER A 43 -15.92 -2.73 -4.15
CA SER A 43 -14.52 -2.37 -4.32
C SER A 43 -13.77 -2.25 -3.00
N VAL A 44 -14.43 -1.81 -1.92
CA VAL A 44 -13.87 -1.78 -0.56
C VAL A 44 -13.56 -3.19 -0.06
N ASP A 45 -14.49 -4.14 -0.26
CA ASP A 45 -14.27 -5.54 0.13
C ASP A 45 -13.05 -6.13 -0.60
N ALA A 46 -12.91 -5.81 -1.88
CA ALA A 46 -11.82 -6.30 -2.71
C ALA A 46 -10.44 -5.75 -2.29
N VAL A 47 -10.34 -4.44 -2.04
CA VAL A 47 -9.05 -3.85 -1.63
C VAL A 47 -8.66 -4.28 -0.22
N GLU A 48 -9.62 -4.43 0.70
CA GLU A 48 -9.34 -4.98 2.03
C GLU A 48 -8.87 -6.43 1.93
N ALA A 49 -9.59 -7.29 1.21
CA ALA A 49 -9.22 -8.70 1.06
C ALA A 49 -7.81 -8.85 0.49
N ALA A 50 -7.48 -8.11 -0.56
CA ALA A 50 -6.17 -8.13 -1.18
C ALA A 50 -5.05 -7.64 -0.22
N VAL A 51 -5.25 -6.51 0.45
CA VAL A 51 -4.24 -5.96 1.37
C VAL A 51 -4.05 -6.85 2.59
N ARG A 52 -5.09 -7.48 3.13
CA ARG A 52 -4.98 -8.43 4.25
C ARG A 52 -4.09 -9.63 3.93
N VAL A 53 -4.17 -10.16 2.71
CA VAL A 53 -3.27 -11.26 2.29
C VAL A 53 -1.82 -10.81 2.34
N LEU A 54 -1.51 -9.58 1.89
CA LEU A 54 -0.15 -9.05 1.96
C LEU A 54 0.28 -8.68 3.38
N GLU A 55 -0.64 -8.25 4.26
CA GLU A 55 -0.35 -8.02 5.68
C GLU A 55 -0.05 -9.32 6.44
N ASP A 56 -0.60 -10.44 6.02
CA ASP A 56 -0.35 -11.75 6.63
C ASP A 56 0.92 -12.44 6.08
N ASP A 57 1.51 -11.94 5.01
CA ASP A 57 2.71 -12.49 4.36
C ASP A 57 3.99 -11.77 4.83
N GLU A 58 4.96 -12.53 5.36
CA GLU A 58 6.25 -12.03 5.87
C GLU A 58 7.15 -11.33 4.82
N LEU A 59 6.87 -11.54 3.53
CA LEU A 59 7.65 -10.94 2.45
C LEU A 59 7.41 -9.44 2.31
N PHE A 60 6.20 -8.97 2.59
CA PHE A 60 5.80 -7.60 2.36
C PHE A 60 5.95 -6.73 3.61
N ASN A 61 6.20 -5.44 3.42
CA ASN A 61 6.36 -4.50 4.53
C ASN A 61 5.00 -3.94 4.99
N ALA A 62 4.17 -4.81 5.50
CA ALA A 62 2.89 -4.51 6.13
C ALA A 62 2.54 -5.63 7.09
N GLY A 63 1.75 -5.38 8.13
CA GLY A 63 1.34 -6.42 9.06
C GLY A 63 2.52 -7.28 9.55
N ARG A 64 2.46 -8.58 9.32
CA ARG A 64 3.44 -9.58 9.80
C ARG A 64 4.87 -9.37 9.29
N GLY A 65 5.04 -8.84 8.08
CA GLY A 65 6.36 -8.56 7.47
C GLY A 65 6.85 -7.14 7.69
N SER A 66 6.24 -6.37 8.59
CA SER A 66 6.58 -4.97 8.82
C SER A 66 8.00 -4.77 9.35
N VAL A 67 8.59 -3.65 8.98
CA VAL A 67 9.91 -3.22 9.45
C VAL A 67 9.87 -2.78 10.92
N PHE A 68 11.04 -2.71 11.54
CA PHE A 68 11.22 -2.22 12.90
C PHE A 68 11.42 -0.70 12.94
N THR A 69 10.98 -0.08 14.03
CA THR A 69 11.40 1.24 14.49
C THR A 69 12.84 1.22 15.01
N GLU A 70 13.43 2.37 15.27
CA GLU A 70 14.79 2.49 15.83
C GLU A 70 14.96 1.81 17.20
N ASP A 71 13.89 1.74 18.00
CA ASP A 71 13.83 1.08 19.32
C ASP A 71 13.40 -0.41 19.25
N ALA A 72 13.40 -0.99 18.04
CA ALA A 72 13.06 -2.39 17.77
C ALA A 72 11.61 -2.78 18.13
N ALA A 73 10.68 -1.85 17.99
CA ALA A 73 9.25 -2.09 18.02
C ALA A 73 8.66 -2.11 16.59
N HIS A 74 7.39 -2.47 16.48
CA HIS A 74 6.61 -2.34 15.25
C HIS A 74 5.50 -1.31 15.46
N GLU A 75 5.39 -0.38 14.52
CA GLU A 75 4.32 0.61 14.43
C GLU A 75 3.79 0.58 12.99
N LEU A 76 2.50 0.33 12.84
CA LEU A 76 1.85 0.05 11.58
C LEU A 76 0.86 1.15 11.24
N ASP A 77 0.76 1.44 9.95
CA ASP A 77 -0.13 2.46 9.40
C ASP A 77 -0.96 1.85 8.28
N ALA A 78 -2.23 2.22 8.17
CA ALA A 78 -3.08 1.82 7.05
C ALA A 78 -4.21 2.82 6.80
N SER A 79 -4.71 2.84 5.58
CA SER A 79 -5.93 3.58 5.21
C SER A 79 -6.74 2.85 4.16
N VAL A 80 -8.02 3.18 4.11
CA VAL A 80 -8.97 2.77 3.07
C VAL A 80 -9.86 3.95 2.72
N MET A 81 -10.22 4.07 1.44
CA MET A 81 -11.14 5.11 0.97
C MET A 81 -12.07 4.55 -0.08
N ARG A 82 -13.35 4.92 0.03
CA ARG A 82 -14.43 4.61 -0.92
C ARG A 82 -14.68 5.84 -1.79
N GLY A 83 -14.69 5.65 -3.11
CA GLY A 83 -14.82 6.75 -4.07
C GLY A 83 -16.22 7.33 -4.21
N THR A 84 -17.26 6.56 -3.85
CA THR A 84 -18.68 6.92 -4.08
C THR A 84 -19.13 8.12 -3.24
N ASP A 85 -18.69 8.19 -2.00
CA ASP A 85 -19.09 9.22 -1.02
C ASP A 85 -17.89 9.85 -0.31
N LEU A 86 -16.67 9.52 -0.78
CA LEU A 86 -15.40 9.93 -0.18
C LEU A 86 -15.22 9.49 1.27
N ALA A 87 -15.99 8.51 1.73
CA ALA A 87 -15.81 7.93 3.04
C ALA A 87 -14.41 7.31 3.14
N ALA A 88 -13.72 7.61 4.22
CA ALA A 88 -12.35 7.15 4.44
C ALA A 88 -12.11 6.80 5.90
N GLY A 89 -11.20 5.86 6.12
CA GLY A 89 -10.73 5.49 7.44
C GLY A 89 -9.25 5.20 7.44
N ALA A 90 -8.58 5.54 8.53
CA ALA A 90 -7.15 5.32 8.69
C ALA A 90 -6.79 4.98 10.13
N VAL A 91 -5.70 4.23 10.29
CA VAL A 91 -5.01 4.01 11.55
C VAL A 91 -3.54 4.31 11.39
N ALA A 92 -2.94 4.97 12.39
CA ALA A 92 -1.52 5.31 12.39
C ALA A 92 -0.85 4.89 13.70
N GLY A 93 0.35 4.31 13.61
CA GLY A 93 1.15 3.91 14.76
C GLY A 93 0.49 2.83 15.64
N VAL A 94 -0.33 1.96 15.06
CA VAL A 94 -0.92 0.82 15.78
C VAL A 94 0.14 -0.25 16.03
N ARG A 95 0.04 -0.94 17.19
CA ARG A 95 1.09 -1.86 17.64
C ARG A 95 0.59 -3.28 17.89
N HIS A 96 -0.73 -3.47 17.94
CA HIS A 96 -1.33 -4.75 18.33
C HIS A 96 -2.43 -5.21 17.37
N VAL A 97 -2.64 -4.51 16.27
CA VAL A 97 -3.64 -4.86 15.23
C VAL A 97 -2.99 -5.75 14.19
N ARG A 98 -3.47 -7.00 14.08
CA ARG A 98 -2.96 -7.98 13.10
C ARG A 98 -3.04 -7.46 11.66
N ASN A 99 -4.23 -6.96 11.28
CA ASN A 99 -4.52 -6.42 9.95
C ASN A 99 -4.94 -4.94 10.07
N PRO A 100 -3.99 -3.99 9.99
CA PRO A 100 -4.27 -2.56 10.10
C PRO A 100 -5.29 -2.05 9.10
N VAL A 101 -5.35 -2.61 7.88
CA VAL A 101 -6.35 -2.22 6.87
C VAL A 101 -7.78 -2.49 7.35
N SER A 102 -8.02 -3.59 8.07
CA SER A 102 -9.34 -3.88 8.64
C SER A 102 -9.72 -2.89 9.75
N ALA A 103 -8.76 -2.47 10.57
CA ALA A 103 -9.00 -1.41 11.55
C ALA A 103 -9.31 -0.06 10.88
N ALA A 104 -8.59 0.28 9.81
CA ALA A 104 -8.87 1.47 9.01
C ALA A 104 -10.31 1.44 8.44
N ARG A 105 -10.74 0.29 7.90
CA ARG A 105 -12.13 0.10 7.44
C ARG A 105 -13.14 0.29 8.56
N LEU A 106 -12.90 -0.28 9.75
CA LEU A 106 -13.79 -0.08 10.89
C LEU A 106 -13.88 1.39 11.32
N VAL A 107 -12.78 2.16 11.24
CA VAL A 107 -12.82 3.61 11.48
C VAL A 107 -13.77 4.28 10.49
N MET A 108 -13.67 3.97 9.20
CA MET A 108 -14.54 4.51 8.15
C MET A 108 -16.01 4.18 8.38
N GLU A 109 -16.31 2.92 8.76
CA GLU A 109 -17.69 2.42 8.80
C GLU A 109 -18.42 2.66 10.13
N ARG A 110 -17.67 2.80 11.26
CA ARG A 110 -18.24 2.78 12.60
C ARG A 110 -17.99 4.05 13.42
N THR A 111 -17.35 5.05 12.81
CA THR A 111 -17.09 6.32 13.52
C THR A 111 -17.41 7.52 12.64
N GLY A 112 -17.48 8.71 13.24
CA GLY A 112 -17.50 9.98 12.52
C GLY A 112 -16.08 10.53 12.25
N HIS A 113 -15.04 9.74 12.55
CA HIS A 113 -13.65 10.15 12.37
C HIS A 113 -13.06 9.54 11.11
N VAL A 114 -12.06 10.20 10.54
CA VAL A 114 -11.29 9.67 9.40
C VAL A 114 -10.04 8.93 9.88
N MET A 115 -9.44 9.31 11.02
CA MET A 115 -8.20 8.71 11.49
C MET A 115 -8.17 8.54 13.00
N LEU A 116 -7.70 7.38 13.45
CA LEU A 116 -7.34 7.10 14.83
C LEU A 116 -5.85 6.72 14.91
N ALA A 117 -5.17 7.01 16.04
CA ALA A 117 -3.74 6.75 16.16
C ALA A 117 -3.35 6.07 17.48
N GLY A 118 -2.22 5.33 17.43
CA GLY A 118 -1.55 4.73 18.58
C GLY A 118 -2.46 3.87 19.44
N ARG A 119 -2.29 3.94 20.77
CA ARG A 119 -3.06 3.13 21.73
C ARG A 119 -4.59 3.31 21.62
N GLY A 120 -5.05 4.50 21.19
CA GLY A 120 -6.47 4.74 20.99
C GLY A 120 -7.03 3.92 19.83
N ALA A 121 -6.27 3.80 18.75
CA ALA A 121 -6.61 2.97 17.60
C ALA A 121 -6.53 1.47 17.91
N ASP A 122 -5.50 1.00 18.65
CA ASP A 122 -5.42 -0.39 19.13
C ASP A 122 -6.66 -0.75 19.96
N ALA A 123 -7.01 0.07 20.95
CA ALA A 123 -8.16 -0.16 21.80
C ALA A 123 -9.50 -0.07 21.04
N PHE A 124 -9.61 0.79 20.02
CA PHE A 124 -10.78 0.84 19.16
C PHE A 124 -10.92 -0.45 18.35
N ALA A 125 -9.84 -0.94 17.74
CA ALA A 125 -9.81 -2.17 16.97
C ALA A 125 -10.26 -3.38 17.81
N GLU A 126 -9.73 -3.52 19.03
CA GLU A 126 -10.11 -4.58 19.96
C GLU A 126 -11.59 -4.52 20.35
N ARG A 127 -12.12 -3.35 20.72
CA ARG A 127 -13.55 -3.18 21.04
C ARG A 127 -14.47 -3.48 19.86
N ASN A 128 -13.97 -3.42 18.63
CA ASN A 128 -14.73 -3.73 17.41
C ASN A 128 -14.46 -5.14 16.87
N GLY A 129 -13.87 -6.04 17.68
CA GLY A 129 -13.76 -7.46 17.39
C GLY A 129 -12.47 -7.89 16.68
N LEU A 130 -11.50 -6.99 16.51
CA LEU A 130 -10.17 -7.37 16.01
C LEU A 130 -9.30 -7.82 17.20
N ALA A 131 -9.08 -9.13 17.30
CA ALA A 131 -8.27 -9.69 18.38
C ALA A 131 -6.83 -9.13 18.34
N PRO A 132 -6.31 -8.60 19.47
CA PRO A 132 -4.98 -8.05 19.52
C PRO A 132 -3.92 -9.15 19.38
N VAL A 133 -2.79 -8.82 18.75
CA VAL A 133 -1.62 -9.68 18.67
C VAL A 133 -0.42 -9.08 19.42
N PRO A 134 0.47 -9.92 19.99
CA PRO A 134 1.67 -9.42 20.62
C PRO A 134 2.65 -8.87 19.56
N GLN A 135 3.54 -7.95 19.96
CA GLN A 135 4.60 -7.41 19.09
C GLN A 135 5.46 -8.49 18.42
N GLY A 136 5.63 -9.64 19.10
CA GLY A 136 6.34 -10.81 18.55
C GLY A 136 5.72 -11.42 17.30
N TYR A 137 4.44 -11.19 17.04
CA TYR A 137 3.74 -11.63 15.84
C TYR A 137 4.34 -11.03 14.55
N PHE A 138 4.77 -9.78 14.60
CA PHE A 138 5.31 -9.05 13.45
C PHE A 138 6.79 -9.32 13.19
N ARG A 139 7.49 -9.96 14.16
CA ARG A 139 8.94 -10.18 14.09
C ARG A 139 9.29 -11.24 13.05
N THR A 140 10.13 -10.86 12.10
CA THR A 140 10.79 -11.80 11.19
C THR A 140 12.31 -11.67 11.30
N GLN A 141 13.04 -12.76 11.06
CA GLN A 141 14.51 -12.72 11.10
C GLN A 141 15.06 -11.75 10.06
N ARG A 142 14.50 -11.74 8.86
CA ARG A 142 14.87 -10.81 7.79
C ARG A 142 14.80 -9.35 8.24
N ARG A 143 13.68 -8.92 8.84
CA ARG A 143 13.50 -7.53 9.29
C ARG A 143 14.44 -7.16 10.44
N ARG A 144 14.76 -8.13 11.30
CA ARG A 144 15.77 -7.95 12.34
C ARG A 144 17.15 -7.70 11.75
N ASP A 145 17.56 -8.50 10.75
CA ASP A 145 18.85 -8.35 10.09
C ASP A 145 18.95 -6.99 9.35
N GLU A 146 17.88 -6.55 8.71
CA GLU A 146 17.76 -5.22 8.09
C GLU A 146 17.96 -4.10 9.12
N LEU A 147 17.34 -4.19 10.30
CA LEU A 147 17.52 -3.20 11.38
C LEU A 147 18.98 -3.18 11.87
N MET A 148 19.59 -4.35 12.08
CA MET A 148 20.98 -4.43 12.53
C MET A 148 21.96 -3.82 11.53
N LYS A 149 21.76 -4.06 10.22
CA LYS A 149 22.53 -3.43 9.15
C LYS A 149 22.35 -1.90 9.16
N ALA A 150 21.12 -1.40 9.29
CA ALA A 150 20.83 0.03 9.36
C ALA A 150 21.52 0.69 10.56
N ARG A 151 21.50 0.06 11.75
CA ARG A 151 22.19 0.55 12.96
C ARG A 151 23.71 0.54 12.83
N ALA A 152 24.28 -0.37 12.04
CA ALA A 152 25.73 -0.42 11.77
C ALA A 152 26.18 0.64 10.75
N GLY A 153 25.31 1.52 10.28
CA GLY A 153 25.64 2.54 9.28
C GLY A 153 25.92 1.96 7.88
N ALA A 154 25.71 0.66 7.69
CA ALA A 154 25.70 0.11 6.35
C ALA A 154 24.57 0.81 5.60
N ALA A 155 24.91 1.44 4.45
CA ALA A 155 23.89 1.97 3.55
C ALA A 155 22.88 0.84 3.37
N ALA A 156 21.65 1.06 3.85
CA ALA A 156 20.62 0.09 3.67
C ALA A 156 20.53 -0.12 2.15
N GLU A 157 21.09 -1.22 1.66
CA GLU A 157 20.63 -1.79 0.42
C GLU A 157 19.15 -2.04 0.69
N HIS A 158 18.38 -1.08 0.28
CA HIS A 158 16.97 -1.00 0.58
C HIS A 158 16.35 -2.18 -0.17
N GLY A 159 16.22 -3.32 0.53
CA GLY A 159 15.36 -4.38 0.07
C GLY A 159 13.99 -3.78 -0.28
N ILE A 160 13.11 -4.52 -0.93
CA ILE A 160 11.75 -4.06 -1.17
C ILE A 160 11.14 -3.81 0.21
N THR A 161 11.28 -2.57 0.69
CA THR A 161 10.79 -2.09 1.99
C THR A 161 9.52 -1.28 1.82
N GLY A 162 8.93 -1.38 0.61
CA GLY A 162 7.80 -0.57 0.20
C GLY A 162 6.49 -1.01 0.87
N THR A 163 5.64 -0.06 1.02
CA THR A 163 4.21 -0.13 1.37
C THR A 163 3.45 -1.09 0.46
N VAL A 164 2.43 -1.78 0.95
CA VAL A 164 1.49 -2.54 0.12
C VAL A 164 0.21 -1.76 -0.13
N GLY A 165 -0.46 -2.02 -1.26
CA GLY A 165 -1.73 -1.39 -1.54
C GLY A 165 -2.50 -1.99 -2.70
N ALA A 166 -3.78 -1.68 -2.75
CA ALA A 166 -4.70 -2.13 -3.78
C ALA A 166 -5.66 -1.03 -4.21
N VAL A 167 -6.07 -1.07 -5.45
CA VAL A 167 -7.16 -0.28 -6.03
C VAL A 167 -8.14 -1.23 -6.72
N ALA A 168 -9.43 -0.95 -6.65
CA ALA A 168 -10.46 -1.78 -7.24
C ALA A 168 -11.60 -0.97 -7.83
N LEU A 169 -12.21 -1.52 -8.87
CA LEU A 169 -13.45 -1.05 -9.50
C LEU A 169 -14.45 -2.18 -9.47
N ASP A 170 -15.58 -2.00 -8.82
CA ASP A 170 -16.61 -3.03 -8.68
C ASP A 170 -17.67 -3.01 -9.80
N GLY A 171 -18.61 -3.96 -9.73
CA GLY A 171 -19.69 -4.09 -10.71
C GLY A 171 -20.69 -2.93 -10.71
N ALA A 172 -20.79 -2.17 -9.64
CA ALA A 172 -21.59 -0.95 -9.52
C ALA A 172 -20.83 0.31 -9.97
N ARG A 173 -19.59 0.16 -10.45
CA ARG A 173 -18.68 1.23 -10.87
C ARG A 173 -18.11 2.04 -9.71
N GLY A 174 -18.21 1.53 -8.49
CA GLY A 174 -17.57 2.12 -7.31
C GLY A 174 -16.06 1.84 -7.31
N LEU A 175 -15.27 2.88 -7.04
CA LEU A 175 -13.82 2.81 -6.86
C LEU A 175 -13.45 2.75 -5.39
N ALA A 176 -12.40 2.02 -5.05
CA ALA A 176 -11.80 2.05 -3.73
C ALA A 176 -10.28 1.92 -3.80
N ALA A 177 -9.61 2.48 -2.80
CA ALA A 177 -8.17 2.33 -2.58
C ALA A 177 -7.89 1.94 -1.13
N ALA A 178 -6.87 1.12 -0.92
CA ALA A 178 -6.32 0.82 0.40
C ALA A 178 -4.80 0.75 0.34
N THR A 179 -4.16 1.17 1.44
CA THR A 179 -2.70 1.17 1.57
C THR A 179 -2.34 0.78 2.99
N SER A 180 -1.29 -0.03 3.18
CA SER A 180 -0.81 -0.50 4.49
C SER A 180 0.70 -0.62 4.53
N THR A 181 1.32 -0.29 5.69
CA THR A 181 2.78 -0.26 5.80
C THR A 181 3.28 -0.44 7.23
N GLY A 182 4.51 -0.95 7.36
CA GLY A 182 5.35 -0.80 8.55
C GLY A 182 6.22 0.47 8.54
N GLY A 183 6.21 1.23 7.43
CA GLY A 183 7.07 2.41 7.26
C GLY A 183 8.47 2.09 6.76
N MET A 184 9.49 2.76 7.28
CA MET A 184 10.90 2.62 6.91
C MET A 184 11.68 1.90 8.00
N THR A 185 12.63 1.04 7.62
CA THR A 185 13.50 0.33 8.57
C THR A 185 14.26 1.33 9.45
N GLY A 186 14.17 1.16 10.76
CA GLY A 186 14.81 2.05 11.73
C GLY A 186 14.16 3.43 11.83
N LYS A 187 12.91 3.59 11.38
CA LYS A 187 12.16 4.85 11.56
C LYS A 187 12.10 5.25 13.04
N GLN A 188 12.09 6.55 13.32
CA GLN A 188 11.83 7.04 14.67
C GLN A 188 10.47 6.56 15.17
N ALA A 189 10.37 6.28 16.45
CA ALA A 189 9.09 5.96 17.08
C ALA A 189 8.11 7.14 16.89
N GLY A 190 6.88 6.82 16.46
CA GLY A 190 5.87 7.83 16.13
C GLY A 190 5.98 8.44 14.73
N ARG A 191 6.98 8.06 13.92
CA ARG A 191 7.02 8.49 12.50
C ARG A 191 5.86 7.88 11.73
N VAL A 192 5.06 8.72 11.12
CA VAL A 192 3.97 8.36 10.20
C VAL A 192 4.34 8.78 8.77
N GLY A 193 4.19 7.87 7.81
CA GLY A 193 4.39 8.13 6.38
C GLY A 193 3.11 8.59 5.69
N ASP A 194 3.13 8.49 4.36
CA ASP A 194 2.00 8.84 3.50
C ASP A 194 0.83 7.86 3.56
N SER A 195 1.10 6.59 3.86
CA SER A 195 0.13 5.49 3.73
C SER A 195 -1.19 5.71 4.48
N PRO A 196 -1.23 6.22 5.74
CA PRO A 196 -2.49 6.46 6.44
C PRO A 196 -3.09 7.84 6.11
N VAL A 197 -2.41 8.69 5.35
CA VAL A 197 -2.83 10.05 5.06
C VAL A 197 -3.63 10.10 3.75
N ILE A 198 -4.95 10.30 3.89
CA ILE A 198 -5.86 10.46 2.75
C ILE A 198 -5.42 11.65 1.90
N GLY A 199 -5.28 11.41 0.61
CA GLY A 199 -4.74 12.38 -0.35
C GLY A 199 -3.23 12.28 -0.58
N ALA A 200 -2.46 11.69 0.35
CA ALA A 200 -1.02 11.47 0.17
C ALA A 200 -0.71 10.06 -0.35
N GLY A 201 -0.98 9.03 0.43
CA GLY A 201 -0.73 7.63 0.10
C GLY A 201 -1.93 6.91 -0.50
N THR A 202 -3.14 7.37 -0.23
CA THR A 202 -4.41 6.73 -0.62
C THR A 202 -5.42 7.77 -1.01
N TYR A 203 -6.09 7.58 -2.15
CA TYR A 203 -7.25 8.37 -2.54
C TYR A 203 -8.17 7.59 -3.47
N ALA A 204 -9.48 7.84 -3.41
CA ALA A 204 -10.46 7.27 -4.34
C ALA A 204 -11.60 8.25 -4.59
N HIS A 205 -12.00 8.41 -5.87
CA HIS A 205 -13.13 9.21 -6.31
C HIS A 205 -13.75 8.59 -7.56
N ASP A 206 -15.02 8.22 -7.51
CA ASP A 206 -15.69 7.46 -8.59
C ASP A 206 -15.73 8.19 -9.93
N GLY A 207 -15.70 9.51 -9.93
CA GLY A 207 -15.66 10.32 -11.14
C GLY A 207 -14.30 10.35 -11.86
N THR A 208 -13.23 9.86 -11.21
CA THR A 208 -11.85 9.95 -11.71
C THR A 208 -11.08 8.66 -11.54
N ALA A 209 -10.43 8.47 -10.39
CA ALA A 209 -9.57 7.30 -10.14
C ALA A 209 -9.47 6.91 -8.65
N ALA A 210 -9.06 5.66 -8.42
CA ALA A 210 -8.51 5.16 -7.17
C ALA A 210 -6.99 5.08 -7.27
N VAL A 211 -6.28 5.50 -6.21
CA VAL A 211 -4.82 5.65 -6.18
C VAL A 211 -4.25 5.10 -4.88
N SER A 212 -3.20 4.29 -4.97
CA SER A 212 -2.38 3.86 -3.84
C SER A 212 -0.90 4.05 -4.14
N ALA A 213 -0.16 4.59 -3.18
CA ALA A 213 1.23 5.00 -3.34
C ALA A 213 2.18 4.16 -2.49
N THR A 214 3.45 4.09 -2.90
CA THR A 214 4.52 3.37 -2.20
C THR A 214 5.87 4.01 -2.48
N GLY A 215 6.72 4.19 -1.46
CA GLY A 215 8.05 4.75 -1.61
C GLY A 215 8.51 5.56 -0.40
N LYS A 216 9.28 6.64 -0.65
CA LYS A 216 9.73 7.56 0.40
C LYS A 216 8.59 8.50 0.79
N GLY A 217 7.88 8.16 1.85
CA GLY A 217 6.62 8.77 2.27
C GLY A 217 6.63 10.29 2.41
N GLU A 218 7.74 10.88 2.84
CA GLU A 218 7.88 12.33 3.01
C GLU A 218 7.66 13.13 1.71
N GLY A 219 8.04 12.56 0.57
CA GLY A 219 7.78 13.16 -0.75
C GLY A 219 6.30 13.12 -1.12
N PHE A 220 5.67 11.97 -0.88
CA PHE A 220 4.25 11.78 -1.13
C PHE A 220 3.37 12.64 -0.22
N LEU A 221 3.73 12.77 1.07
CA LEU A 221 3.07 13.66 2.03
C LEU A 221 3.12 15.12 1.56
N ARG A 222 4.32 15.64 1.30
CA ARG A 222 4.53 17.04 0.91
C ARG A 222 3.90 17.38 -0.43
N GLY A 223 3.80 16.40 -1.33
CA GLY A 223 3.19 16.53 -2.65
C GLY A 223 1.69 16.24 -2.69
N ALA A 224 1.07 15.77 -1.58
CA ALA A 224 -0.30 15.25 -1.57
C ALA A 224 -0.54 14.34 -2.79
N ALA A 225 0.37 13.36 -2.99
CA ALA A 225 0.59 12.73 -4.29
C ALA A 225 -0.64 12.00 -4.85
N ALA A 226 -1.36 11.25 -4.01
CA ALA A 226 -2.52 10.47 -4.46
C ALA A 226 -3.66 11.39 -4.97
N VAL A 227 -4.02 12.43 -4.22
CA VAL A 227 -5.08 13.36 -4.65
C VAL A 227 -4.62 14.24 -5.81
N THR A 228 -3.32 14.51 -5.93
CA THR A 228 -2.79 15.26 -7.08
C THR A 228 -3.01 14.54 -8.40
N VAL A 229 -2.89 13.19 -8.44
CA VAL A 229 -3.27 12.41 -9.64
C VAL A 229 -4.72 12.68 -10.01
N VAL A 230 -5.63 12.58 -9.05
CA VAL A 230 -7.07 12.80 -9.25
C VAL A 230 -7.36 14.24 -9.71
N HIS A 231 -6.74 15.25 -9.10
CA HIS A 231 -6.92 16.66 -9.50
C HIS A 231 -6.37 16.96 -10.90
N LEU A 232 -5.26 16.31 -11.31
CA LEU A 232 -4.75 16.42 -12.68
C LEU A 232 -5.73 15.85 -13.71
N MET A 233 -6.46 14.79 -13.34
CA MET A 233 -7.54 14.24 -14.17
C MET A 233 -8.76 15.17 -14.20
N GLU A 234 -9.25 15.53 -13.02
CA GLU A 234 -10.52 16.29 -12.85
C GLU A 234 -10.43 17.72 -13.37
N PHE A 235 -9.39 18.46 -12.99
CA PHE A 235 -9.22 19.87 -13.32
C PHE A 235 -8.25 20.11 -14.47
N GLY A 236 -7.30 19.17 -14.69
CA GLY A 236 -6.29 19.27 -15.74
C GLY A 236 -6.63 18.52 -17.03
N GLY A 237 -7.74 17.77 -17.05
CA GLY A 237 -8.17 17.01 -18.23
C GLY A 237 -7.20 15.88 -18.67
N ARG A 238 -6.30 15.46 -17.77
CA ARG A 238 -5.35 14.40 -18.03
C ARG A 238 -6.02 13.01 -17.97
N ASP A 239 -5.55 12.06 -18.75
CA ASP A 239 -5.83 10.65 -18.52
C ASP A 239 -5.03 10.13 -17.29
N VAL A 240 -5.44 8.97 -16.78
CA VAL A 240 -4.85 8.39 -15.55
C VAL A 240 -3.36 8.07 -15.70
N ALA A 241 -2.92 7.63 -16.89
CA ALA A 241 -1.52 7.29 -17.12
C ALA A 241 -0.64 8.55 -17.12
N SER A 242 -1.04 9.60 -17.86
CA SER A 242 -0.35 10.88 -17.90
C SER A 242 -0.32 11.57 -16.54
N ALA A 243 -1.44 11.55 -15.79
CA ALA A 243 -1.52 12.15 -14.45
C ALA A 243 -0.61 11.43 -13.44
N ALA A 244 -0.66 10.10 -13.38
CA ALA A 244 0.18 9.31 -12.50
C ALA A 244 1.67 9.44 -12.87
N TYR A 245 2.01 9.43 -14.17
CA TYR A 245 3.36 9.64 -14.66
C TYR A 245 3.92 11.00 -14.23
N GLU A 246 3.19 12.09 -14.45
CA GLU A 246 3.61 13.45 -14.04
C GLU A 246 3.92 13.51 -12.54
N VAL A 247 3.03 12.95 -11.69
CA VAL A 247 3.25 12.94 -10.24
C VAL A 247 4.50 12.20 -9.87
N VAL A 248 4.69 10.97 -10.39
CA VAL A 248 5.78 10.07 -9.97
C VAL A 248 7.12 10.46 -10.59
N MET A 249 7.13 10.85 -11.88
CA MET A 249 8.37 11.06 -12.62
C MET A 249 8.84 12.51 -12.63
N GLU A 250 7.95 13.47 -12.42
CA GLU A 250 8.30 14.89 -12.51
C GLU A 250 8.19 15.63 -11.17
N ARG A 251 7.07 15.42 -10.43
CA ARG A 251 6.82 16.18 -9.18
C ARG A 251 7.55 15.60 -7.98
N LEU A 252 7.45 14.27 -7.76
CA LEU A 252 8.10 13.60 -6.63
C LEU A 252 9.62 13.81 -6.57
N PRO A 253 10.40 13.69 -7.66
CA PRO A 253 11.84 13.95 -7.61
C PRO A 253 12.20 15.35 -7.16
N ARG A 254 11.41 16.38 -7.53
CA ARG A 254 11.61 17.78 -7.09
C ARG A 254 11.43 17.94 -5.57
N LEU A 255 10.69 17.02 -4.93
CA LEU A 255 10.51 16.95 -3.47
C LEU A 255 11.52 16.01 -2.80
N GLY A 256 12.50 15.48 -3.53
CA GLY A 256 13.45 14.47 -3.03
C GLY A 256 12.78 13.13 -2.71
N GLY A 257 11.61 12.89 -3.30
CA GLY A 257 10.87 11.63 -3.18
C GLY A 257 11.21 10.66 -4.31
N THR A 258 11.13 9.36 -4.02
CA THR A 258 11.19 8.26 -4.98
C THR A 258 10.17 7.19 -4.60
N GLY A 259 9.61 6.51 -5.57
CA GLY A 259 8.63 5.46 -5.33
C GLY A 259 7.76 5.20 -6.56
N GLY A 260 6.55 4.73 -6.34
CA GLY A 260 5.59 4.46 -7.39
C GLY A 260 4.15 4.64 -6.93
N ILE A 261 3.26 4.61 -7.88
CA ILE A 261 1.81 4.68 -7.68
C ILE A 261 1.17 3.59 -8.54
N ILE A 262 0.12 2.98 -8.02
CA ILE A 262 -0.89 2.32 -8.84
C ILE A 262 -2.14 3.19 -8.88
N ALA A 263 -2.70 3.36 -10.07
CA ALA A 263 -3.94 4.09 -10.27
C ALA A 263 -4.89 3.32 -11.20
N LEU A 264 -6.18 3.39 -10.93
CA LEU A 264 -7.25 2.75 -11.71
C LEU A 264 -8.35 3.77 -11.93
N ASP A 265 -8.62 4.12 -13.19
CA ASP A 265 -9.68 5.07 -13.51
C ASP A 265 -11.08 4.43 -13.53
N ALA A 266 -12.11 5.28 -13.59
CA ALA A 266 -13.50 4.88 -13.66
C ALA A 266 -13.85 4.06 -14.92
N ARG A 267 -12.99 3.99 -15.93
CA ARG A 267 -13.17 3.17 -17.14
C ARG A 267 -12.47 1.82 -17.06
N GLY A 268 -11.66 1.61 -16.01
CA GLY A 268 -10.86 0.39 -15.80
C GLY A 268 -9.47 0.48 -16.43
N VAL A 269 -9.00 1.69 -16.79
CA VAL A 269 -7.62 1.88 -17.26
C VAL A 269 -6.66 1.91 -16.10
N LEU A 270 -5.61 1.11 -16.16
CA LEU A 270 -4.58 0.97 -15.14
C LEU A 270 -3.35 1.80 -15.48
N ALA A 271 -2.71 2.37 -14.43
CA ALA A 271 -1.38 2.97 -14.52
C ALA A 271 -0.54 2.55 -13.31
N ALA A 272 0.75 2.27 -13.54
CA ALA A 272 1.67 1.85 -12.48
C ALA A 272 3.09 2.44 -12.66
N PRO A 273 3.23 3.77 -12.79
CA PRO A 273 4.54 4.40 -12.93
C PRO A 273 5.33 4.34 -11.61
N TYR A 274 6.66 4.20 -11.71
CA TYR A 274 7.56 4.28 -10.57
C TYR A 274 8.90 4.91 -10.95
N SER A 275 9.48 5.72 -10.06
CA SER A 275 10.79 6.36 -10.17
C SER A 275 11.87 5.69 -9.30
N SER A 276 11.50 4.68 -8.52
CA SER A 276 12.43 3.83 -7.77
C SER A 276 13.10 2.81 -8.70
N ARG A 277 14.05 2.03 -8.16
CA ARG A 277 14.73 0.97 -8.94
C ARG A 277 13.77 -0.15 -9.38
N GLY A 278 12.68 -0.37 -8.66
CA GLY A 278 11.65 -1.34 -8.99
C GLY A 278 10.40 -1.16 -8.14
N MET A 279 9.31 -1.75 -8.62
CA MET A 279 8.05 -1.87 -7.90
C MET A 279 7.44 -3.24 -8.21
N VAL A 280 7.21 -4.06 -7.18
CA VAL A 280 6.47 -5.31 -7.37
C VAL A 280 4.99 -4.99 -7.41
N HIS A 281 4.30 -5.40 -8.46
CA HIS A 281 2.90 -5.09 -8.67
C HIS A 281 2.20 -6.12 -9.55
N GLY A 282 0.90 -6.00 -9.70
CA GLY A 282 0.12 -6.86 -10.55
C GLY A 282 -1.33 -6.41 -10.65
N HIS A 283 -2.06 -7.07 -11.52
CA HIS A 283 -3.49 -6.85 -11.69
C HIS A 283 -4.21 -8.17 -12.01
N VAL A 284 -5.49 -8.16 -11.78
CA VAL A 284 -6.41 -9.20 -12.24
C VAL A 284 -7.45 -8.55 -13.15
N THR A 285 -7.72 -9.16 -14.29
CA THR A 285 -8.70 -8.69 -15.25
C THR A 285 -10.09 -9.26 -14.92
N ARG A 286 -11.12 -8.74 -15.58
CA ARG A 286 -12.52 -9.14 -15.34
C ARG A 286 -12.77 -10.64 -15.57
N ASP A 287 -12.01 -11.27 -16.46
CA ASP A 287 -12.08 -12.71 -16.73
C ASP A 287 -11.28 -13.60 -15.77
N GLY A 288 -10.66 -13.00 -14.74
CA GLY A 288 -9.87 -13.69 -13.73
C GLY A 288 -8.40 -13.92 -14.11
N THR A 289 -7.93 -13.38 -15.24
CA THR A 289 -6.51 -13.49 -15.61
C THR A 289 -5.64 -12.67 -14.66
N VAL A 290 -4.73 -13.34 -13.94
CA VAL A 290 -3.80 -12.72 -13.00
C VAL A 290 -2.45 -12.46 -13.68
N VAL A 291 -1.97 -11.22 -13.58
CA VAL A 291 -0.66 -10.79 -14.07
C VAL A 291 0.15 -10.24 -12.92
N THR A 292 1.35 -10.78 -12.69
CA THR A 292 2.31 -10.30 -11.67
C THR A 292 3.59 -9.81 -12.32
N ARG A 293 4.14 -8.72 -11.82
CA ARG A 293 5.40 -8.11 -12.26
C ARG A 293 6.29 -7.90 -11.05
N VAL A 294 7.49 -8.44 -11.10
CA VAL A 294 8.46 -8.39 -10.00
C VAL A 294 9.80 -7.79 -10.41
N PHE A 295 10.09 -7.78 -11.74
CA PHE A 295 11.32 -7.19 -12.26
C PHE A 295 11.04 -5.90 -13.03
N PRO A 296 12.01 -4.94 -13.03
CA PRO A 296 11.83 -3.66 -13.73
C PRO A 296 11.76 -3.78 -15.26
N ASP A 297 12.31 -4.85 -15.82
CA ASP A 297 12.34 -5.13 -17.27
C ASP A 297 11.07 -5.81 -17.78
N GLU A 298 10.12 -6.12 -16.91
CA GLU A 298 8.79 -6.57 -17.31
C GLU A 298 7.98 -5.37 -17.82
N SER A 299 7.31 -5.55 -18.96
CA SER A 299 6.60 -4.46 -19.63
C SER A 299 5.72 -3.67 -18.66
N PRO A 300 5.74 -2.32 -18.70
CA PRO A 300 4.83 -1.50 -17.93
C PRO A 300 3.37 -1.81 -18.30
N MET A 301 2.49 -1.58 -17.35
CA MET A 301 1.02 -1.60 -17.60
C MET A 301 0.63 -0.33 -18.33
#